data_9859a680152ceba05c6bc6091b80ad48
#
_entry.id   9859a680152ceba05c6bc6091b80ad48
#
_cell.length_a   1.000
_cell.length_b   1.000
_cell.length_c   1.000
_cell.angle_alpha   90.00
_cell.angle_beta   90.00
_cell.angle_gamma   90.00
#
_symmetry.space_group_name_H-M   'P 1'
#
loop_
_entity.id
_entity.type
_entity.pdbx_description
1 polymer ?
#
loop_
_entity_poly.entity_id
_entity_poly.type
_entity_poly.pdbx_seq_one_letter_code
_entity_poly.pdbx_strand_id
1 'polypeptide(L)'
;MDSSAGKSKSGFVENRSIDFIPENERHGSIFAQFTLWFGANLQITAIVTGALAVVLGGDVFWSIIGLFIGQCFGAAVMALHAAQGPKLGLPQMISSRVQFGVYGACIPIILVCLMYIGFTATGEVLAGKAIAHLAQVSNTTGILIYACFIIIFAAIGYRLIHWVGKVASVIGLIAFVIILTQILALSNISELLAVRHFSWSSFLLAVSLSASWQISFGPYVADYSRYLPTKTSSTRVFWAVGLGSLIGSQISMMLGVFIAQVSNGGFVGNEVQYVVGMNPIALVITFLYFSIAFGKVTLSTLNAYGSFMCIATIWNSFKPSAQISKLTRLTIVLAMVIISTFIAVVGEHTFLSAFKSFILFLLTFFIPWSAINLVDYYFISKGLCCTNLSVKA
;
A
#
# COMPACT_ATOMS: atom_id res chain seq x y z
N MET A 1 -24.40 -38.64 -26.24
CA MET A 1 -24.07 -39.28 -24.97
C MET A 1 -23.33 -38.28 -24.17
N ASP A 2 -23.91 -37.85 -23.11
CA ASP A 2 -23.80 -36.63 -22.34
C ASP A 2 -22.40 -36.14 -22.01
N SER A 3 -22.07 -34.99 -22.54
CA SER A 3 -21.00 -34.16 -22.05
C SER A 3 -21.58 -33.07 -21.15
N SER A 4 -21.85 -33.41 -19.89
CA SER A 4 -22.13 -32.41 -18.86
C SER A 4 -20.85 -31.63 -18.54
N ALA A 5 -20.58 -30.61 -19.32
CA ALA A 5 -19.59 -29.56 -18.95
C ALA A 5 -20.12 -28.84 -17.70
N GLY A 6 -19.70 -29.31 -16.54
CA GLY A 6 -19.97 -28.67 -15.26
C GLY A 6 -19.50 -27.24 -15.29
N LYS A 7 -20.43 -26.29 -15.37
CA LYS A 7 -20.18 -24.89 -15.05
C LYS A 7 -19.68 -24.85 -13.61
N SER A 8 -18.37 -24.73 -13.43
CA SER A 8 -17.76 -24.39 -12.15
C SER A 8 -18.45 -23.14 -11.64
N LYS A 9 -19.27 -23.28 -10.60
CA LYS A 9 -19.78 -22.14 -9.83
C LYS A 9 -18.55 -21.40 -9.35
N SER A 10 -18.35 -20.18 -9.81
CA SER A 10 -17.32 -19.26 -9.34
C SER A 10 -17.49 -19.10 -7.83
N GLY A 11 -16.77 -19.90 -7.07
CA GLY A 11 -16.68 -19.76 -5.62
C GLY A 11 -16.01 -18.43 -5.33
N PHE A 12 -16.62 -17.59 -4.51
CA PHE A 12 -16.17 -16.27 -4.10
C PHE A 12 -14.91 -16.30 -3.21
N VAL A 13 -14.21 -17.40 -3.13
CA VAL A 13 -12.96 -17.57 -2.42
C VAL A 13 -11.86 -17.68 -3.46
N GLU A 14 -10.84 -16.83 -3.36
CA GLU A 14 -9.64 -16.94 -4.19
C GLU A 14 -8.98 -18.30 -3.93
N ASN A 15 -9.12 -19.21 -4.88
CA ASN A 15 -8.59 -20.58 -4.78
C ASN A 15 -7.11 -20.66 -5.17
N ARG A 16 -6.52 -19.57 -5.71
CA ARG A 16 -5.17 -19.55 -6.28
C ARG A 16 -4.28 -18.49 -5.64
N SER A 17 -4.22 -18.50 -4.33
CA SER A 17 -3.49 -17.49 -3.57
C SER A 17 -2.00 -17.41 -3.92
N ILE A 18 -1.30 -18.55 -4.04
CA ILE A 18 0.12 -18.64 -4.41
C ILE A 18 0.35 -19.32 -5.75
N ASP A 19 -0.71 -19.82 -6.41
CA ASP A 19 -0.61 -20.63 -7.62
C ASP A 19 -0.61 -19.76 -8.88
N PHE A 20 -0.21 -20.40 -10.00
CA PHE A 20 -0.31 -19.84 -11.33
C PHE A 20 -1.76 -19.62 -11.74
N ILE A 21 -2.08 -18.48 -12.37
CA ILE A 21 -3.40 -18.17 -12.92
C ILE A 21 -3.47 -18.62 -14.38
N PRO A 22 -4.25 -19.68 -14.70
CA PRO A 22 -4.41 -20.13 -16.07
C PRO A 22 -5.20 -19.11 -16.91
N GLU A 23 -4.98 -19.12 -18.25
CA GLU A 23 -5.52 -18.10 -19.15
C GLU A 23 -7.05 -17.97 -19.12
N ASN A 24 -7.76 -19.08 -18.93
CA ASN A 24 -9.22 -19.10 -18.83
C ASN A 24 -9.80 -18.47 -17.55
N GLU A 25 -8.97 -18.24 -16.54
CA GLU A 25 -9.33 -17.56 -15.28
C GLU A 25 -8.89 -16.09 -15.29
N ARG A 26 -8.11 -15.67 -16.30
CA ARG A 26 -7.59 -14.30 -16.38
C ARG A 26 -8.66 -13.31 -16.85
N HIS A 27 -8.69 -12.18 -16.21
CA HIS A 27 -9.69 -11.14 -16.44
C HIS A 27 -9.16 -9.76 -16.05
N GLY A 28 -9.90 -8.72 -16.35
CA GLY A 28 -9.54 -7.33 -15.99
C GLY A 28 -9.16 -6.51 -17.20
N SER A 29 -8.95 -5.22 -16.96
CA SER A 29 -8.64 -4.24 -17.99
C SER A 29 -7.46 -3.35 -17.57
N ILE A 30 -6.83 -2.72 -18.56
CA ILE A 30 -5.77 -1.75 -18.34
C ILE A 30 -6.29 -0.56 -17.50
N PHE A 31 -7.49 -0.08 -17.79
CA PHE A 31 -8.10 1.02 -17.05
C PHE A 31 -8.36 0.65 -15.58
N ALA A 32 -8.74 -0.60 -15.30
CA ALA A 32 -8.88 -1.08 -13.92
C ALA A 32 -7.55 -1.05 -13.15
N GLN A 33 -6.42 -1.31 -13.80
CA GLN A 33 -5.10 -1.18 -13.17
C GLN A 33 -4.78 0.29 -12.85
N PHE A 34 -5.07 1.22 -13.77
CA PHE A 34 -4.89 2.64 -13.51
C PHE A 34 -5.72 3.10 -12.30
N THR A 35 -7.02 2.80 -12.29
CA THR A 35 -7.93 3.24 -11.22
C THR A 35 -7.62 2.59 -9.88
N LEU A 36 -7.17 1.33 -9.89
CA LEU A 36 -6.73 0.63 -8.68
C LEU A 36 -5.56 1.37 -8.01
N TRP A 37 -4.51 1.66 -8.78
CA TRP A 37 -3.30 2.26 -8.22
C TRP A 37 -3.44 3.77 -7.98
N PHE A 38 -4.29 4.45 -8.72
CA PHE A 38 -4.72 5.80 -8.40
C PHE A 38 -5.44 5.84 -7.05
N GLY A 39 -6.46 5.01 -6.87
CA GLY A 39 -7.26 4.96 -5.65
C GLY A 39 -6.48 4.46 -4.43
N ALA A 40 -5.58 3.49 -4.60
CA ALA A 40 -4.75 2.97 -3.51
C ALA A 40 -3.85 4.05 -2.88
N ASN A 41 -3.54 5.09 -3.62
CA ASN A 41 -2.71 6.21 -3.15
C ASN A 41 -3.52 7.36 -2.53
N LEU A 42 -4.85 7.41 -2.72
CA LEU A 42 -5.71 8.40 -2.10
C LEU A 42 -6.03 8.01 -0.65
N GLN A 43 -5.05 8.13 0.23
CA GLN A 43 -5.16 7.74 1.63
C GLN A 43 -4.34 8.63 2.57
N ILE A 44 -4.78 8.69 3.82
CA ILE A 44 -4.14 9.54 4.84
C ILE A 44 -2.65 9.25 5.03
N THR A 45 -2.21 8.01 4.90
CA THR A 45 -0.80 7.65 5.04
C THR A 45 0.08 8.33 3.97
N ALA A 46 -0.43 8.47 2.74
CA ALA A 46 0.25 9.21 1.68
C ALA A 46 0.28 10.72 1.97
N ILE A 47 -0.81 11.29 2.52
CA ILE A 47 -0.83 12.68 3.02
C ILE A 47 0.26 12.89 4.07
N VAL A 48 0.34 12.02 5.07
CA VAL A 48 1.35 12.08 6.13
C VAL A 48 2.77 11.93 5.56
N THR A 49 2.97 11.07 4.56
CA THR A 49 4.28 10.94 3.90
C THR A 49 4.72 12.25 3.26
N GLY A 50 3.81 12.95 2.58
CA GLY A 50 4.08 14.28 2.02
C GLY A 50 4.35 15.33 3.09
N ALA A 51 3.58 15.32 4.16
CA ALA A 51 3.76 16.23 5.30
C ALA A 51 5.15 16.12 5.93
N LEU A 52 5.72 14.91 6.00
CA LEU A 52 7.08 14.69 6.52
C LEU A 52 8.14 15.53 5.79
N ALA A 53 7.99 15.81 4.50
CA ALA A 53 8.97 16.63 3.76
C ALA A 53 9.08 18.04 4.35
N VAL A 54 7.96 18.63 4.78
CA VAL A 54 7.92 19.96 5.41
C VAL A 54 8.24 19.89 6.91
N VAL A 55 7.65 18.95 7.63
CA VAL A 55 7.89 18.75 9.07
C VAL A 55 9.39 18.58 9.37
N LEU A 56 10.13 17.99 8.44
CA LEU A 56 11.58 17.74 8.58
C LEU A 56 12.45 18.84 7.95
N GLY A 57 11.90 20.02 7.73
CA GLY A 57 12.64 21.26 7.40
C GLY A 57 12.68 21.61 5.92
N GLY A 58 11.87 20.97 5.06
CA GLY A 58 11.68 21.39 3.67
C GLY A 58 10.71 22.56 3.56
N ASP A 59 10.89 23.43 2.57
CA ASP A 59 9.86 24.36 2.15
C ASP A 59 8.83 23.67 1.23
N VAL A 60 7.71 24.35 0.98
CA VAL A 60 6.61 23.82 0.16
C VAL A 60 7.05 23.54 -1.27
N PHE A 61 7.74 24.50 -1.90
CA PHE A 61 8.11 24.44 -3.31
C PHE A 61 9.07 23.28 -3.61
N TRP A 62 10.20 23.24 -2.89
CA TRP A 62 11.21 22.20 -3.12
C TRP A 62 10.79 20.82 -2.62
N SER A 63 9.94 20.78 -1.58
CA SER A 63 9.31 19.50 -1.16
C SER A 63 8.44 18.91 -2.24
N ILE A 64 7.57 19.71 -2.89
CA ILE A 64 6.72 19.23 -3.99
C ILE A 64 7.55 18.71 -5.16
N ILE A 65 8.61 19.43 -5.55
CA ILE A 65 9.51 19.00 -6.64
C ILE A 65 10.26 17.73 -6.26
N GLY A 66 10.82 17.65 -5.06
CA GLY A 66 11.51 16.47 -4.57
C GLY A 66 10.59 15.25 -4.52
N LEU A 67 9.39 15.42 -3.97
CA LEU A 67 8.37 14.37 -3.96
C LEU A 67 8.03 13.90 -5.38
N PHE A 68 7.84 14.82 -6.33
CA PHE A 68 7.53 14.48 -7.72
C PHE A 68 8.64 13.66 -8.39
N ILE A 69 9.89 14.06 -8.20
CA ILE A 69 11.05 13.33 -8.76
C ILE A 69 11.14 11.92 -8.18
N GLY A 70 11.01 11.78 -6.86
CA GLY A 70 11.02 10.47 -6.21
C GLY A 70 9.82 9.60 -6.63
N GLN A 71 8.64 10.21 -6.80
CA GLN A 71 7.46 9.53 -7.34
C GLN A 71 7.70 9.02 -8.76
N CYS A 72 8.24 9.84 -9.65
CA CYS A 72 8.54 9.42 -11.03
C CYS A 72 9.47 8.21 -11.07
N PHE A 73 10.57 8.28 -10.30
CA PHE A 73 11.54 7.21 -10.24
C PHE A 73 10.94 5.93 -9.62
N GLY A 74 10.32 6.05 -8.45
CA GLY A 74 9.76 4.91 -7.74
C GLY A 74 8.57 4.27 -8.48
N ALA A 75 7.70 5.08 -9.10
CA ALA A 75 6.58 4.59 -9.90
C ALA A 75 7.06 3.87 -11.17
N ALA A 76 8.15 4.29 -11.78
CA ALA A 76 8.75 3.58 -12.90
C ALA A 76 9.25 2.19 -12.46
N VAL A 77 9.96 2.10 -11.33
CA VAL A 77 10.41 0.82 -10.75
C VAL A 77 9.22 -0.09 -10.44
N MET A 78 8.21 0.41 -9.74
CA MET A 78 6.98 -0.32 -9.44
C MET A 78 6.28 -0.82 -10.72
N ALA A 79 6.13 0.04 -11.72
CA ALA A 79 5.46 -0.28 -12.98
C ALA A 79 6.20 -1.33 -13.81
N LEU A 80 7.54 -1.39 -13.74
CA LEU A 80 8.33 -2.46 -14.35
C LEU A 80 8.03 -3.81 -13.71
N HIS A 81 7.83 -3.88 -12.39
CA HIS A 81 7.36 -5.10 -11.73
C HIS A 81 5.93 -5.48 -12.17
N ALA A 82 5.01 -4.50 -12.22
CA ALA A 82 3.64 -4.74 -12.68
C ALA A 82 3.57 -5.28 -14.11
N ALA A 83 4.44 -4.80 -15.00
CA ALA A 83 4.48 -5.20 -16.40
C ALA A 83 4.85 -6.69 -16.61
N GLN A 84 5.46 -7.33 -15.60
CA GLN A 84 5.76 -8.76 -15.60
C GLN A 84 4.53 -9.62 -15.35
N GLY A 85 3.55 -9.14 -14.56
CA GLY A 85 2.42 -9.92 -14.06
C GLY A 85 1.64 -10.70 -15.13
N PRO A 86 1.20 -10.10 -16.24
CA PRO A 86 0.46 -10.80 -17.29
C PRO A 86 1.25 -11.94 -17.94
N LYS A 87 2.58 -11.82 -18.01
CA LYS A 87 3.45 -12.85 -18.59
C LYS A 87 3.69 -13.99 -17.62
N LEU A 88 3.91 -13.67 -16.33
CA LEU A 88 4.24 -14.65 -15.31
C LEU A 88 3.02 -15.41 -14.80
N GLY A 89 1.90 -14.73 -14.58
CA GLY A 89 0.70 -15.30 -13.96
C GLY A 89 0.92 -15.79 -12.51
N LEU A 90 2.03 -15.42 -11.89
CA LEU A 90 2.45 -15.81 -10.54
C LEU A 90 2.50 -14.60 -9.61
N PRO A 91 2.34 -14.80 -8.29
CA PRO A 91 2.61 -13.74 -7.32
C PRO A 91 4.05 -13.25 -7.39
N GLN A 92 4.25 -11.95 -7.14
CA GLN A 92 5.57 -11.31 -7.24
C GLN A 92 6.62 -12.01 -6.38
N MET A 93 6.28 -12.38 -5.15
CA MET A 93 7.24 -13.02 -4.25
C MET A 93 7.58 -14.45 -4.63
N ILE A 94 6.66 -15.18 -5.25
CA ILE A 94 6.95 -16.51 -5.82
C ILE A 94 7.93 -16.37 -7.00
N SER A 95 7.75 -15.34 -7.84
CA SER A 95 8.67 -15.07 -8.95
C SER A 95 10.11 -14.80 -8.49
N SER A 96 10.30 -14.24 -7.28
CA SER A 96 11.62 -14.00 -6.69
C SER A 96 12.43 -15.28 -6.45
N ARG A 97 11.80 -16.45 -6.43
CA ARG A 97 12.51 -17.74 -6.36
C ARG A 97 13.38 -18.01 -7.58
N VAL A 98 13.13 -17.35 -8.70
CA VAL A 98 13.97 -17.45 -9.91
C VAL A 98 15.36 -16.88 -9.64
N GLN A 99 15.42 -15.71 -9.01
CA GLN A 99 16.66 -14.99 -8.76
C GLN A 99 17.40 -15.50 -7.51
N PHE A 100 16.66 -15.82 -6.45
CA PHE A 100 17.22 -16.11 -5.12
C PHE A 100 17.19 -17.60 -4.76
N GLY A 101 16.57 -18.45 -5.61
CA GLY A 101 16.28 -19.84 -5.24
C GLY A 101 15.17 -19.94 -4.18
N VAL A 102 14.75 -21.17 -3.88
CA VAL A 102 13.61 -21.42 -2.96
C VAL A 102 13.89 -20.90 -1.55
N TYR A 103 15.08 -21.18 -1.00
CA TYR A 103 15.46 -20.77 0.35
C TYR A 103 15.90 -19.30 0.43
N GLY A 104 16.67 -18.84 -0.58
CA GLY A 104 17.12 -17.43 -0.61
C GLY A 104 15.98 -16.44 -0.76
N ALA A 105 14.90 -16.81 -1.44
CA ALA A 105 13.70 -15.99 -1.56
C ALA A 105 12.97 -15.76 -0.22
N CYS A 106 13.24 -16.57 0.81
CA CYS A 106 12.68 -16.34 2.15
C CYS A 106 13.12 -14.99 2.73
N ILE A 107 14.32 -14.49 2.39
CA ILE A 107 14.81 -13.20 2.88
C ILE A 107 13.93 -12.03 2.40
N PRO A 108 13.74 -11.79 1.08
CA PRO A 108 12.85 -10.73 0.64
C PRO A 108 11.39 -10.96 1.07
N ILE A 109 10.93 -12.20 1.20
CA ILE A 109 9.57 -12.48 1.69
C ILE A 109 9.40 -12.07 3.16
N ILE A 110 10.40 -12.26 4.02
CA ILE A 110 10.40 -11.77 5.41
C ILE A 110 10.33 -10.23 5.42
N LEU A 111 11.10 -9.57 4.56
CA LEU A 111 11.05 -8.09 4.45
C LEU A 111 9.67 -7.59 4.02
N VAL A 112 8.99 -8.29 3.13
CA VAL A 112 7.60 -7.99 2.74
C VAL A 112 6.63 -8.21 3.90
N CYS A 113 6.83 -9.26 4.69
CA CYS A 113 6.04 -9.49 5.90
C CYS A 113 6.21 -8.33 6.91
N LEU A 114 7.44 -7.88 7.15
CA LEU A 114 7.74 -6.71 7.98
C LEU A 114 7.10 -5.43 7.42
N MET A 115 7.11 -5.26 6.10
CA MET A 115 6.42 -4.16 5.44
C MET A 115 4.92 -4.15 5.74
N TYR A 116 4.25 -5.29 5.63
CA TYR A 116 2.82 -5.40 5.94
C TYR A 116 2.53 -5.10 7.41
N ILE A 117 3.36 -5.59 8.33
CA ILE A 117 3.26 -5.30 9.78
C ILE A 117 3.40 -3.79 10.02
N GLY A 118 4.42 -3.14 9.46
CA GLY A 118 4.67 -1.72 9.64
C GLY A 118 3.56 -0.83 9.05
N PHE A 119 3.04 -1.15 7.85
CA PHE A 119 1.91 -0.41 7.29
C PHE A 119 0.60 -0.65 8.05
N THR A 120 0.42 -1.83 8.65
CA THR A 120 -0.74 -2.07 9.52
C THR A 120 -0.63 -1.26 10.80
N ALA A 121 0.52 -1.27 11.48
CA ALA A 121 0.76 -0.46 12.66
C ALA A 121 0.56 1.04 12.39
N THR A 122 1.08 1.53 11.26
CA THR A 122 0.85 2.91 10.79
C THR A 122 -0.64 3.21 10.59
N GLY A 123 -1.36 2.27 9.98
CA GLY A 123 -2.81 2.37 9.78
C GLY A 123 -3.58 2.38 11.09
N GLU A 124 -3.17 1.56 12.05
CA GLU A 124 -3.75 1.47 13.39
C GLU A 124 -3.59 2.77 14.18
N VAL A 125 -2.43 3.42 14.10
CA VAL A 125 -2.24 4.74 14.75
C VAL A 125 -3.19 5.78 14.14
N LEU A 126 -3.22 5.91 12.82
CA LEU A 126 -4.02 6.96 12.16
C LEU A 126 -5.53 6.70 12.28
N ALA A 127 -5.97 5.45 12.05
CA ALA A 127 -7.38 5.08 12.20
C ALA A 127 -7.80 5.06 13.68
N GLY A 128 -6.91 4.66 14.57
CA GLY A 128 -7.13 4.67 16.01
C GLY A 128 -7.36 6.10 16.53
N LYS A 129 -6.56 7.08 16.12
CA LYS A 129 -6.77 8.50 16.43
C LYS A 129 -8.13 9.01 15.90
N ALA A 130 -8.54 8.56 14.71
CA ALA A 130 -9.85 8.91 14.16
C ALA A 130 -11.00 8.31 14.99
N ILE A 131 -10.91 7.04 15.37
CA ILE A 131 -11.89 6.36 16.24
C ILE A 131 -11.90 7.00 17.63
N ALA A 132 -10.73 7.31 18.20
CA ALA A 132 -10.62 7.96 19.50
C ALA A 132 -11.39 9.26 19.54
N HIS A 133 -11.29 10.08 18.50
CA HIS A 133 -12.07 11.31 18.38
C HIS A 133 -13.57 11.06 18.25
N LEU A 134 -13.99 10.12 17.40
CA LEU A 134 -15.41 9.80 17.19
C LEU A 134 -16.08 9.22 18.44
N ALA A 135 -15.37 8.36 19.17
CA ALA A 135 -15.88 7.66 20.35
C ALA A 135 -15.59 8.39 21.67
N GLN A 136 -14.86 9.52 21.64
CA GLN A 136 -14.42 10.29 22.82
C GLN A 136 -13.65 9.42 23.83
N VAL A 137 -12.71 8.61 23.33
CA VAL A 137 -11.84 7.73 24.12
C VAL A 137 -10.36 8.09 23.92
N SER A 138 -9.47 7.45 24.68
CA SER A 138 -8.02 7.63 24.45
C SER A 138 -7.58 7.07 23.09
N ASN A 139 -6.48 7.60 22.54
CA ASN A 139 -5.90 7.10 21.29
C ASN A 139 -5.56 5.61 21.36
N THR A 140 -4.97 5.17 22.49
CA THR A 140 -4.69 3.75 22.72
C THR A 140 -5.96 2.90 22.66
N THR A 141 -7.06 3.37 23.26
CA THR A 141 -8.37 2.68 23.17
C THR A 141 -8.87 2.65 21.73
N GLY A 142 -8.72 3.76 20.99
CA GLY A 142 -9.07 3.82 19.57
C GLY A 142 -8.27 2.84 18.71
N ILE A 143 -6.96 2.70 18.98
CA ILE A 143 -6.09 1.71 18.32
C ILE A 143 -6.57 0.28 18.60
N LEU A 144 -6.89 -0.05 19.84
CA LEU A 144 -7.39 -1.37 20.22
C LEU A 144 -8.74 -1.69 19.57
N ILE A 145 -9.67 -0.73 19.54
CA ILE A 145 -10.96 -0.88 18.84
C ILE A 145 -10.72 -1.15 17.36
N TYR A 146 -9.81 -0.41 16.73
CA TYR A 146 -9.50 -0.61 15.33
C TYR A 146 -8.87 -1.98 15.04
N ALA A 147 -7.96 -2.45 15.90
CA ALA A 147 -7.38 -3.79 15.80
C ALA A 147 -8.46 -4.89 15.86
N CYS A 148 -9.46 -4.74 16.72
CA CYS A 148 -10.61 -5.64 16.76
C CYS A 148 -11.38 -5.66 15.42
N PHE A 149 -11.58 -4.51 14.78
CA PHE A 149 -12.18 -4.48 13.45
C PHE A 149 -11.34 -5.24 12.40
N ILE A 150 -10.01 -5.07 12.39
CA ILE A 150 -9.15 -5.83 11.47
C ILE A 150 -9.34 -7.34 11.68
N ILE A 151 -9.33 -7.81 12.92
CA ILE A 151 -9.50 -9.24 13.25
C ILE A 151 -10.86 -9.75 12.77
N ILE A 152 -11.94 -9.01 13.04
CA ILE A 152 -13.31 -9.38 12.64
C ILE A 152 -13.40 -9.47 11.11
N PHE A 153 -12.91 -8.47 10.39
CA PHE A 153 -12.94 -8.45 8.93
C PHE A 153 -12.08 -9.56 8.32
N ALA A 154 -10.91 -9.84 8.90
CA ALA A 154 -10.05 -10.94 8.46
C ALA A 154 -10.67 -12.32 8.72
N ALA A 155 -11.45 -12.47 9.80
CA ALA A 155 -12.15 -13.71 10.13
C ALA A 155 -13.36 -13.98 9.22
N ILE A 156 -14.14 -12.94 8.89
CA ILE A 156 -15.31 -13.05 7.98
C ILE A 156 -14.86 -13.41 6.55
N GLY A 157 -13.74 -12.86 6.09
CA GLY A 157 -13.05 -13.28 4.88
C GLY A 157 -13.23 -12.36 3.67
N TYR A 158 -12.66 -12.82 2.56
CA TYR A 158 -12.37 -12.08 1.32
C TYR A 158 -13.56 -11.34 0.68
N ARG A 159 -14.76 -11.94 0.73
CA ARG A 159 -15.96 -11.34 0.12
C ARG A 159 -16.36 -10.02 0.77
N LEU A 160 -16.28 -9.95 2.10
CA LEU A 160 -16.59 -8.73 2.85
C LEU A 160 -15.55 -7.65 2.55
N ILE A 161 -14.28 -8.02 2.51
CA ILE A 161 -13.17 -7.10 2.23
C ILE A 161 -13.36 -6.39 0.89
N HIS A 162 -13.75 -7.12 -0.17
CA HIS A 162 -13.98 -6.53 -1.48
C HIS A 162 -15.19 -5.59 -1.54
N TRP A 163 -16.28 -5.97 -0.86
CA TRP A 163 -17.47 -5.11 -0.82
C TRP A 163 -17.18 -3.81 -0.06
N VAL A 164 -16.58 -3.94 1.13
CA VAL A 164 -16.18 -2.79 1.95
C VAL A 164 -15.16 -1.93 1.21
N GLY A 165 -14.21 -2.53 0.50
CA GLY A 165 -13.21 -1.81 -0.28
C GLY A 165 -13.83 -0.93 -1.38
N LYS A 166 -14.86 -1.40 -2.07
CA LYS A 166 -15.59 -0.58 -3.05
C LYS A 166 -16.28 0.62 -2.41
N VAL A 167 -16.97 0.40 -1.29
CA VAL A 167 -17.65 1.47 -0.54
C VAL A 167 -16.62 2.45 0.03
N ALA A 168 -15.54 1.95 0.62
CA ALA A 168 -14.46 2.76 1.17
C ALA A 168 -13.77 3.63 0.11
N SER A 169 -13.61 3.12 -1.12
CA SER A 169 -13.03 3.89 -2.23
C SER A 169 -13.89 5.09 -2.61
N VAL A 170 -15.21 4.92 -2.64
CA VAL A 170 -16.14 6.04 -2.95
C VAL A 170 -16.12 7.07 -1.81
N ILE A 171 -16.25 6.61 -0.56
CA ILE A 171 -16.21 7.48 0.62
C ILE A 171 -14.87 8.22 0.69
N GLY A 172 -13.76 7.50 0.48
CA GLY A 172 -12.42 8.08 0.48
C GLY A 172 -12.22 9.13 -0.61
N LEU A 173 -12.73 8.89 -1.83
CA LEU A 173 -12.66 9.88 -2.91
C LEU A 173 -13.43 11.16 -2.55
N ILE A 174 -14.64 11.04 -1.99
CA ILE A 174 -15.44 12.19 -1.54
C ILE A 174 -14.68 12.95 -0.44
N ALA A 175 -14.15 12.25 0.56
CA ALA A 175 -13.36 12.86 1.63
C ALA A 175 -12.13 13.60 1.07
N PHE A 176 -11.45 12.98 0.10
CA PHE A 176 -10.27 13.58 -0.56
C PHE A 176 -10.61 14.87 -1.31
N VAL A 177 -11.72 14.90 -2.05
CA VAL A 177 -12.22 16.11 -2.73
C VAL A 177 -12.56 17.20 -1.72
N ILE A 178 -13.19 16.86 -0.60
CA ILE A 178 -13.48 17.80 0.48
C ILE A 178 -12.19 18.41 1.03
N ILE A 179 -11.20 17.59 1.39
CA ILE A 179 -9.92 18.08 1.92
C ILE A 179 -9.21 18.97 0.88
N LEU A 180 -9.18 18.55 -0.38
CA LEU A 180 -8.57 19.33 -1.45
C LEU A 180 -9.23 20.70 -1.61
N THR A 181 -10.56 20.75 -1.70
CA THR A 181 -11.31 22.01 -1.86
C THR A 181 -11.11 22.94 -0.67
N GLN A 182 -10.98 22.40 0.54
CA GLN A 182 -10.71 23.19 1.74
C GLN A 182 -9.33 23.82 1.74
N ILE A 183 -8.30 23.05 1.37
CA ILE A 183 -6.95 23.59 1.28
C ILE A 183 -6.88 24.70 0.23
N LEU A 184 -7.51 24.49 -0.92
CA LEU A 184 -7.54 25.51 -2.00
C LEU A 184 -8.32 26.77 -1.60
N ALA A 185 -9.36 26.65 -0.78
CA ALA A 185 -10.17 27.76 -0.34
C ALA A 185 -9.57 28.55 0.85
N LEU A 186 -8.87 27.86 1.74
CA LEU A 186 -8.37 28.45 2.99
C LEU A 186 -6.91 28.89 2.95
N SER A 187 -6.13 28.42 1.94
CA SER A 187 -4.72 28.70 1.84
C SER A 187 -4.40 29.56 0.64
N ASN A 188 -3.59 30.60 0.83
CA ASN A 188 -3.00 31.32 -0.29
C ASN A 188 -1.84 30.51 -0.88
N ILE A 189 -2.18 29.61 -1.82
CA ILE A 189 -1.22 28.68 -2.43
C ILE A 189 -0.04 29.45 -3.08
N SER A 190 -0.27 30.63 -3.65
CA SER A 190 0.79 31.42 -4.25
C SER A 190 1.80 31.95 -3.21
N GLU A 191 1.35 32.35 -2.03
CA GLU A 191 2.24 32.73 -0.93
C GLU A 191 3.05 31.54 -0.39
N LEU A 192 2.39 30.39 -0.22
CA LEU A 192 3.05 29.18 0.23
C LEU A 192 4.16 28.72 -0.74
N LEU A 193 3.94 28.89 -2.04
CA LEU A 193 4.92 28.57 -3.08
C LEU A 193 5.99 29.64 -3.28
N ALA A 194 5.78 30.87 -2.78
CA ALA A 194 6.73 31.97 -2.93
C ALA A 194 7.96 31.81 -2.03
N VAL A 195 7.82 31.17 -0.86
CA VAL A 195 8.92 30.89 0.07
C VAL A 195 9.80 29.79 -0.51
N ARG A 196 11.08 30.11 -0.76
CA ARG A 196 12.03 29.18 -1.40
C ARG A 196 13.35 29.15 -0.66
N HIS A 197 13.51 28.17 0.22
CA HIS A 197 14.75 27.90 0.94
C HIS A 197 15.28 26.52 0.56
N PHE A 198 16.08 26.45 -0.50
CA PHE A 198 16.63 25.18 -0.95
C PHE A 198 17.62 24.61 0.07
N SER A 199 17.40 23.37 0.45
CA SER A 199 18.33 22.56 1.24
C SER A 199 18.48 21.19 0.61
N TRP A 200 19.71 20.78 0.29
CA TRP A 200 19.98 19.45 -0.28
C TRP A 200 19.47 18.32 0.61
N SER A 201 19.64 18.44 1.93
CA SER A 201 19.20 17.40 2.87
C SER A 201 17.68 17.22 2.85
N SER A 202 16.91 18.30 2.92
CA SER A 202 15.45 18.26 2.90
C SER A 202 14.92 17.83 1.53
N PHE A 203 15.54 18.31 0.44
CA PHE A 203 15.17 17.92 -0.92
C PHE A 203 15.39 16.43 -1.18
N LEU A 204 16.58 15.89 -0.86
CA LEU A 204 16.87 14.47 -1.03
C LEU A 204 16.03 13.60 -0.10
N LEU A 205 15.66 14.09 1.08
CA LEU A 205 14.73 13.42 1.96
C LEU A 205 13.35 13.32 1.31
N ALA A 206 12.82 14.39 0.71
CA ALA A 206 11.54 14.37 0.00
C ALA A 206 11.56 13.37 -1.18
N VAL A 207 12.65 13.36 -1.97
CA VAL A 207 12.88 12.36 -3.03
C VAL A 207 12.85 10.94 -2.46
N SER A 208 13.58 10.72 -1.36
CA SER A 208 13.70 9.38 -0.74
C SER A 208 12.37 8.89 -0.17
N LEU A 209 11.60 9.75 0.50
CA LEU A 209 10.29 9.42 1.08
C LEU A 209 9.31 8.97 -0.02
N SER A 210 9.23 9.74 -1.11
CA SER A 210 8.29 9.44 -2.18
C SER A 210 8.72 8.27 -3.06
N ALA A 211 10.02 8.12 -3.33
CA ALA A 211 10.56 6.93 -4.02
C ALA A 211 10.30 5.67 -3.19
N SER A 212 10.55 5.72 -1.87
CA SER A 212 10.28 4.61 -0.97
C SER A 212 8.82 4.19 -0.97
N TRP A 213 7.92 5.18 -0.91
CA TRP A 213 6.49 4.93 -0.98
C TRP A 213 6.12 4.10 -2.21
N GLN A 214 6.58 4.49 -3.38
CA GLN A 214 6.29 3.79 -4.64
C GLN A 214 6.97 2.42 -4.72
N ILE A 215 8.24 2.33 -4.33
CA ILE A 215 9.01 1.09 -4.38
C ILE A 215 8.43 0.05 -3.41
N SER A 216 7.83 0.48 -2.30
CA SER A 216 7.16 -0.43 -1.35
C SER A 216 5.97 -1.20 -1.96
N PHE A 217 5.41 -0.74 -3.06
CA PHE A 217 4.39 -1.49 -3.82
C PHE A 217 5.01 -2.58 -4.72
N GLY A 218 6.28 -2.45 -5.10
CA GLY A 218 6.99 -3.38 -5.99
C GLY A 218 6.82 -4.86 -5.60
N PRO A 219 6.99 -5.23 -4.32
CA PRO A 219 6.89 -6.63 -3.87
C PRO A 219 5.55 -7.33 -4.10
N TYR A 220 4.49 -6.59 -4.40
CA TYR A 220 3.15 -7.18 -4.58
C TYR A 220 2.34 -6.57 -5.72
N VAL A 221 2.90 -5.64 -6.48
CA VAL A 221 2.16 -4.99 -7.58
C VAL A 221 1.74 -5.98 -8.66
N ALA A 222 2.57 -6.98 -8.96
CA ALA A 222 2.25 -8.00 -9.94
C ALA A 222 1.17 -8.98 -9.46
N ASP A 223 0.89 -9.07 -8.17
CA ASP A 223 -0.20 -9.87 -7.62
C ASP A 223 -1.57 -9.43 -8.17
N TYR A 224 -1.69 -8.17 -8.55
CA TYR A 224 -2.90 -7.62 -9.17
C TYR A 224 -2.85 -7.69 -10.70
N SER A 225 -1.71 -7.43 -11.33
CA SER A 225 -1.59 -7.45 -12.79
C SER A 225 -1.52 -8.85 -13.38
N ARG A 226 -1.19 -9.89 -12.59
CA ARG A 226 -1.14 -11.31 -13.03
C ARG A 226 -2.49 -11.86 -13.52
N TYR A 227 -3.61 -11.20 -13.14
CA TYR A 227 -4.94 -11.55 -13.61
C TYR A 227 -5.27 -11.02 -14.99
N LEU A 228 -4.47 -10.13 -15.55
CA LEU A 228 -4.67 -9.66 -16.92
C LEU A 228 -4.36 -10.77 -17.93
N PRO A 229 -5.05 -10.82 -19.07
CA PRO A 229 -4.78 -11.77 -20.15
C PRO A 229 -3.31 -11.73 -20.58
N THR A 230 -2.71 -12.87 -20.89
CA THR A 230 -1.30 -13.00 -21.26
C THR A 230 -0.92 -12.13 -22.48
N LYS A 231 -1.88 -11.89 -23.39
CA LYS A 231 -1.71 -11.03 -24.58
C LYS A 231 -1.67 -9.52 -24.24
N THR A 232 -1.92 -9.15 -22.99
CA THR A 232 -1.90 -7.75 -22.59
C THR A 232 -0.50 -7.16 -22.75
N SER A 233 -0.43 -5.99 -23.39
CA SER A 233 0.84 -5.30 -23.64
C SER A 233 1.49 -4.86 -22.33
N SER A 234 2.73 -5.30 -22.08
CA SER A 234 3.52 -4.89 -20.91
C SER A 234 3.71 -3.37 -20.84
N THR A 235 3.87 -2.71 -21.99
CA THR A 235 3.98 -1.24 -22.05
C THR A 235 2.70 -0.54 -21.59
N ARG A 236 1.52 -1.06 -21.96
CA ARG A 236 0.24 -0.49 -21.49
C ARG A 236 0.06 -0.70 -19.99
N VAL A 237 0.45 -1.85 -19.46
CA VAL A 237 0.42 -2.11 -18.00
C VAL A 237 1.36 -1.16 -17.28
N PHE A 238 2.59 -0.99 -17.77
CA PHE A 238 3.56 -0.05 -17.22
C PHE A 238 2.98 1.36 -17.08
N TRP A 239 2.45 1.92 -18.16
CA TRP A 239 1.90 3.28 -18.13
C TRP A 239 0.64 3.39 -17.27
N ALA A 240 -0.25 2.42 -17.30
CA ALA A 240 -1.47 2.46 -16.50
C ALA A 240 -1.16 2.42 -15.00
N VAL A 241 -0.31 1.49 -14.56
CA VAL A 241 0.08 1.35 -13.15
C VAL A 241 0.94 2.54 -12.73
N GLY A 242 1.95 2.89 -13.51
CA GLY A 242 2.88 3.98 -13.18
C GLY A 242 2.17 5.33 -13.07
N LEU A 243 1.35 5.70 -14.07
CA LEU A 243 0.62 6.97 -14.05
C LEU A 243 -0.47 6.98 -12.97
N GLY A 244 -1.20 5.88 -12.79
CA GLY A 244 -2.20 5.78 -11.74
C GLY A 244 -1.58 6.02 -10.36
N SER A 245 -0.50 5.31 -10.05
CA SER A 245 0.19 5.45 -8.78
C SER A 245 0.84 6.83 -8.60
N LEU A 246 1.53 7.33 -9.62
CA LEU A 246 2.18 8.64 -9.59
C LEU A 246 1.18 9.78 -9.34
N ILE A 247 0.09 9.82 -10.09
CA ILE A 247 -0.89 10.91 -9.99
C ILE A 247 -1.59 10.86 -8.62
N GLY A 248 -2.04 9.67 -8.21
CA GLY A 248 -2.74 9.51 -6.92
C GLY A 248 -1.86 9.89 -5.73
N SER A 249 -0.62 9.42 -5.71
CA SER A 249 0.31 9.71 -4.61
C SER A 249 0.79 11.16 -4.63
N GLN A 250 1.03 11.75 -5.81
CA GLN A 250 1.46 13.14 -5.90
C GLN A 250 0.40 14.09 -5.36
N ILE A 251 -0.87 13.88 -5.72
CA ILE A 251 -1.99 14.66 -5.18
C ILE A 251 -2.04 14.51 -3.65
N SER A 252 -1.96 13.28 -3.15
CA SER A 252 -2.02 13.01 -1.70
C SER A 252 -0.87 13.65 -0.94
N MET A 253 0.35 13.52 -1.45
CA MET A 253 1.53 14.07 -0.79
C MET A 253 1.57 15.60 -0.87
N MET A 254 1.12 16.21 -1.96
CA MET A 254 0.97 17.66 -2.05
C MET A 254 0.00 18.20 -1.01
N LEU A 255 -1.14 17.54 -0.79
CA LEU A 255 -2.05 17.91 0.29
C LEU A 255 -1.34 17.87 1.64
N GLY A 256 -0.54 16.83 1.90
CA GLY A 256 0.25 16.72 3.12
C GLY A 256 1.25 17.87 3.30
N VAL A 257 1.95 18.25 2.24
CA VAL A 257 2.88 19.39 2.24
C VAL A 257 2.16 20.69 2.64
N PHE A 258 1.01 20.98 2.01
CA PHE A 258 0.24 22.19 2.33
C PHE A 258 -0.31 22.16 3.75
N ILE A 259 -0.88 21.04 4.19
CA ILE A 259 -1.42 20.90 5.56
C ILE A 259 -0.31 21.10 6.61
N ALA A 260 0.85 20.47 6.41
CA ALA A 260 1.97 20.60 7.33
C ALA A 260 2.47 22.07 7.42
N GLN A 261 2.54 22.77 6.28
CA GLN A 261 2.95 24.16 6.24
C GLN A 261 1.96 25.06 6.97
N VAL A 262 0.67 24.92 6.70
CA VAL A 262 -0.39 25.73 7.32
C VAL A 262 -0.52 25.46 8.84
N SER A 263 -0.14 24.26 9.27
CA SER A 263 -0.18 23.89 10.69
C SER A 263 0.82 24.64 11.58
N ASN A 264 1.81 25.34 10.99
CA ASN A 264 2.86 26.08 11.72
C ASN A 264 3.51 25.25 12.85
N GLY A 265 3.86 23.99 12.55
CA GLY A 265 4.48 23.07 13.50
C GLY A 265 3.50 22.24 14.36
N GLY A 266 2.22 22.56 14.35
CA GLY A 266 1.21 21.84 15.12
C GLY A 266 0.85 20.46 14.55
N PHE A 267 1.33 20.08 13.36
CA PHE A 267 1.03 18.82 12.72
C PHE A 267 1.53 17.60 13.50
N VAL A 268 2.69 17.73 14.14
CA VAL A 268 3.32 16.64 14.90
C VAL A 268 2.45 16.22 16.09
N GLY A 269 2.08 14.96 16.15
CA GLY A 269 1.19 14.39 17.18
C GLY A 269 -0.31 14.57 16.89
N ASN A 270 -0.67 15.51 16.00
CA ASN A 270 -2.05 15.85 15.67
C ASN A 270 -2.39 15.64 14.18
N GLU A 271 -1.75 14.65 13.54
CA GLU A 271 -1.77 14.45 12.10
C GLU A 271 -3.20 14.34 11.55
N VAL A 272 -4.03 13.51 12.19
CA VAL A 272 -5.42 13.28 11.77
C VAL A 272 -6.27 14.52 12.03
N GLN A 273 -6.07 15.20 13.16
CA GLN A 273 -6.81 16.40 13.52
C GLN A 273 -6.57 17.55 12.53
N TYR A 274 -5.31 17.76 12.08
CA TYR A 274 -5.01 18.79 11.10
C TYR A 274 -5.55 18.46 9.71
N VAL A 275 -5.52 17.19 9.29
CA VAL A 275 -6.12 16.78 8.02
C VAL A 275 -7.64 17.01 8.01
N VAL A 276 -8.31 16.80 9.14
CA VAL A 276 -9.77 16.85 9.26
C VAL A 276 -10.26 18.23 9.70
N GLY A 277 -9.53 18.88 10.60
CA GLY A 277 -9.98 20.06 11.35
C GLY A 277 -10.00 21.37 10.58
N MET A 278 -9.60 21.37 9.31
CA MET A 278 -9.67 22.56 8.45
C MET A 278 -11.11 22.93 8.04
N ASN A 279 -12.11 22.09 8.35
CA ASN A 279 -13.51 22.35 8.01
C ASN A 279 -14.26 22.97 9.21
N PRO A 280 -15.06 24.03 9.00
CA PRO A 280 -15.85 24.63 10.09
C PRO A 280 -17.12 23.84 10.41
N ILE A 281 -17.54 22.88 9.56
CA ILE A 281 -18.81 22.16 9.69
C ILE A 281 -18.60 20.85 10.46
N ALA A 282 -19.15 20.73 11.65
CA ALA A 282 -18.99 19.56 12.52
C ALA A 282 -19.39 18.23 11.85
N LEU A 283 -20.45 18.22 11.03
CA LEU A 283 -20.87 17.03 10.30
C LEU A 283 -19.81 16.57 9.29
N VAL A 284 -19.15 17.50 8.59
CA VAL A 284 -18.06 17.20 7.66
C VAL A 284 -16.85 16.67 8.40
N ILE A 285 -16.49 17.26 9.53
CA ILE A 285 -15.42 16.77 10.42
C ILE A 285 -15.69 15.31 10.82
N THR A 286 -16.90 15.01 11.31
CA THR A 286 -17.30 13.64 11.68
C THR A 286 -17.21 12.68 10.50
N PHE A 287 -17.68 13.09 9.32
CA PHE A 287 -17.57 12.30 8.09
C PHE A 287 -16.13 12.02 7.71
N LEU A 288 -15.22 12.99 7.80
CA LEU A 288 -13.81 12.83 7.48
C LEU A 288 -13.10 11.88 8.45
N TYR A 289 -13.36 11.99 9.76
CA TYR A 289 -12.85 11.01 10.74
C TYR A 289 -13.35 9.60 10.43
N PHE A 290 -14.65 9.44 10.16
CA PHE A 290 -15.22 8.16 9.75
C PHE A 290 -14.56 7.62 8.47
N SER A 291 -14.38 8.47 7.47
CA SER A 291 -13.73 8.10 6.19
C SER A 291 -12.31 7.58 6.39
N ILE A 292 -11.53 8.20 7.27
CA ILE A 292 -10.17 7.75 7.61
C ILE A 292 -10.21 6.38 8.26
N ALA A 293 -11.00 6.19 9.31
CA ALA A 293 -11.11 4.92 10.02
C ALA A 293 -11.61 3.81 9.10
N PHE A 294 -12.70 4.04 8.37
CA PHE A 294 -13.33 3.06 7.50
C PHE A 294 -12.46 2.71 6.28
N GLY A 295 -11.83 3.72 5.65
CA GLY A 295 -10.95 3.52 4.49
C GLY A 295 -9.72 2.67 4.82
N LYS A 296 -9.17 2.82 6.02
CA LYS A 296 -7.98 2.04 6.44
C LYS A 296 -8.29 0.57 6.73
N VAL A 297 -9.53 0.21 7.15
CA VAL A 297 -9.88 -1.17 7.49
C VAL A 297 -9.59 -2.14 6.35
N THR A 298 -9.95 -1.79 5.12
CA THR A 298 -9.71 -2.65 3.95
C THR A 298 -8.22 -2.90 3.73
N LEU A 299 -7.40 -1.84 3.74
CA LEU A 299 -5.96 -1.95 3.51
C LEU A 299 -5.26 -2.72 4.63
N SER A 300 -5.60 -2.45 5.89
CA SER A 300 -5.02 -3.18 7.03
C SER A 300 -5.41 -4.65 7.03
N THR A 301 -6.64 -4.99 6.63
CA THR A 301 -7.07 -6.38 6.50
C THR A 301 -6.35 -7.08 5.33
N LEU A 302 -6.13 -6.39 4.20
CA LEU A 302 -5.33 -6.92 3.08
C LEU A 302 -3.87 -7.12 3.47
N ASN A 303 -3.28 -6.23 4.27
CA ASN A 303 -1.92 -6.40 4.80
C ASN A 303 -1.83 -7.62 5.72
N ALA A 304 -2.83 -7.84 6.59
CA ALA A 304 -2.90 -9.02 7.44
C ALA A 304 -2.97 -10.31 6.61
N TYR A 305 -3.75 -10.30 5.54
CA TYR A 305 -3.80 -11.42 4.59
C TYR A 305 -2.49 -11.59 3.82
N GLY A 306 -1.87 -10.51 3.35
CA GLY A 306 -0.57 -10.52 2.69
C GLY A 306 0.55 -11.10 3.57
N SER A 307 0.57 -10.74 4.86
CA SER A 307 1.51 -11.32 5.82
C SER A 307 1.32 -12.83 5.96
N PHE A 308 0.06 -13.29 6.06
CA PHE A 308 -0.24 -14.72 6.04
C PHE A 308 0.32 -15.39 4.78
N MET A 309 0.12 -14.79 3.61
CA MET A 309 0.63 -15.34 2.33
C MET A 309 2.15 -15.43 2.31
N CYS A 310 2.86 -14.44 2.85
CA CYS A 310 4.32 -14.46 2.99
C CYS A 310 4.77 -15.63 3.88
N ILE A 311 4.17 -15.79 5.06
CA ILE A 311 4.49 -16.88 6.00
C ILE A 311 4.16 -18.24 5.38
N ALA A 312 3.02 -18.35 4.68
CA ALA A 312 2.62 -19.55 3.96
C ALA A 312 3.63 -19.94 2.87
N THR A 313 4.14 -18.95 2.14
CA THR A 313 5.16 -19.16 1.10
C THR A 313 6.48 -19.60 1.69
N ILE A 314 6.91 -19.03 2.82
CA ILE A 314 8.09 -19.46 3.55
C ILE A 314 7.91 -20.91 4.05
N TRP A 315 6.76 -21.20 4.67
CA TRP A 315 6.45 -22.55 5.15
C TRP A 315 6.51 -23.60 4.04
N ASN A 316 5.94 -23.27 2.88
CA ASN A 316 5.98 -24.15 1.70
C ASN A 316 7.41 -24.39 1.18
N SER A 317 8.34 -23.45 1.38
CA SER A 317 9.74 -23.65 1.00
C SER A 317 10.42 -24.78 1.79
N PHE A 318 9.97 -25.03 3.03
CA PHE A 318 10.52 -26.09 3.91
C PHE A 318 9.66 -27.36 3.95
N LYS A 319 8.35 -27.24 3.68
CA LYS A 319 7.38 -28.34 3.69
C LYS A 319 6.42 -28.23 2.49
N PRO A 320 6.83 -28.63 1.28
CA PRO A 320 6.08 -28.38 0.03
C PRO A 320 4.67 -28.98 -0.03
N SER A 321 4.39 -30.05 0.71
CA SER A 321 3.10 -30.76 0.67
C SER A 321 2.14 -30.42 1.81
N ALA A 322 2.48 -29.48 2.69
CA ALA A 322 1.66 -29.15 3.85
C ALA A 322 0.53 -28.20 3.49
N GLN A 323 -0.71 -28.69 3.50
CA GLN A 323 -1.90 -27.82 3.43
C GLN A 323 -2.03 -27.01 4.72
N ILE A 324 -2.15 -25.69 4.60
CA ILE A 324 -2.33 -24.81 5.74
C ILE A 324 -3.81 -24.81 6.15
N SER A 325 -4.08 -25.24 7.39
CA SER A 325 -5.44 -25.29 7.92
C SER A 325 -6.04 -23.89 8.10
N LYS A 326 -7.38 -23.80 8.12
CA LYS A 326 -8.07 -22.53 8.40
C LYS A 326 -7.69 -21.94 9.76
N LEU A 327 -7.48 -22.83 10.76
CA LEU A 327 -7.07 -22.41 12.10
C LEU A 327 -5.67 -21.82 12.07
N THR A 328 -4.70 -22.47 11.44
CA THR A 328 -3.33 -21.96 11.28
C THR A 328 -3.31 -20.61 10.59
N ARG A 329 -4.13 -20.42 9.54
CA ARG A 329 -4.30 -19.13 8.88
C ARG A 329 -4.78 -18.06 9.86
N LEU A 330 -5.83 -18.34 10.62
CA LEU A 330 -6.38 -17.39 11.59
C LEU A 330 -5.37 -17.04 12.69
N THR A 331 -4.62 -18.03 13.18
CA THR A 331 -3.56 -17.83 14.18
C THR A 331 -2.45 -16.91 13.66
N ILE A 332 -2.01 -17.09 12.40
CA ILE A 332 -0.98 -16.23 11.80
C ILE A 332 -1.49 -14.79 11.64
N VAL A 333 -2.72 -14.61 11.14
CA VAL A 333 -3.34 -13.30 11.02
C VAL A 333 -3.47 -12.61 12.38
N LEU A 334 -3.92 -13.35 13.40
CA LEU A 334 -4.06 -12.81 14.76
C LEU A 334 -2.70 -12.40 15.33
N ALA A 335 -1.68 -13.25 15.20
CA ALA A 335 -0.33 -12.92 15.65
C ALA A 335 0.21 -11.65 14.96
N MET A 336 -0.01 -11.52 13.65
CA MET A 336 0.39 -10.34 12.89
C MET A 336 -0.33 -9.08 13.42
N VAL A 337 -1.64 -9.12 13.64
CA VAL A 337 -2.39 -7.97 14.16
C VAL A 337 -1.92 -7.61 15.57
N ILE A 338 -1.69 -8.59 16.45
CA ILE A 338 -1.18 -8.34 17.80
C ILE A 338 0.17 -7.63 17.75
N ILE A 339 1.10 -8.09 16.89
CA ILE A 339 2.42 -7.47 16.74
C ILE A 339 2.27 -6.03 16.22
N SER A 340 1.44 -5.82 15.19
CA SER A 340 1.18 -4.49 14.64
C SER A 340 0.58 -3.54 15.68
N THR A 341 -0.41 -4.03 16.45
CA THR A 341 -1.07 -3.24 17.51
C THR A 341 -0.09 -2.88 18.62
N PHE A 342 0.78 -3.81 19.02
CA PHE A 342 1.83 -3.52 19.99
C PHE A 342 2.76 -2.41 19.51
N ILE A 343 3.23 -2.49 18.24
CA ILE A 343 4.05 -1.45 17.63
C ILE A 343 3.29 -0.12 17.55
N ALA A 344 2.00 -0.14 17.20
CA ALA A 344 1.18 1.05 17.11
C ALA A 344 1.03 1.76 18.47
N VAL A 345 0.71 1.00 19.52
CA VAL A 345 0.53 1.55 20.87
C VAL A 345 1.85 2.11 21.43
N VAL A 346 2.95 1.38 21.28
CA VAL A 346 4.27 1.86 21.77
C VAL A 346 4.78 3.04 20.96
N GLY A 347 4.56 3.03 19.63
CA GLY A 347 5.04 4.05 18.70
C GLY A 347 4.14 5.28 18.56
N GLU A 348 2.97 5.33 19.20
CA GLU A 348 1.96 6.39 19.02
C GLU A 348 2.54 7.79 19.22
N HIS A 349 3.29 8.00 20.29
CA HIS A 349 3.85 9.30 20.66
C HIS A 349 5.02 9.75 19.76
N THR A 350 5.69 8.81 19.11
CA THR A 350 6.82 9.04 18.20
C THR A 350 6.47 8.71 16.75
N PHE A 351 5.19 8.70 16.42
CA PHE A 351 4.65 8.16 15.18
C PHE A 351 5.36 8.68 13.92
N LEU A 352 5.51 9.99 13.74
CA LEU A 352 6.13 10.55 12.53
C LEU A 352 7.61 10.15 12.38
N SER A 353 8.36 10.12 13.47
CA SER A 353 9.76 9.69 13.46
C SER A 353 9.90 8.20 13.16
N ALA A 354 9.07 7.38 13.79
CA ALA A 354 9.03 5.94 13.55
C ALA A 354 8.60 5.63 12.11
N PHE A 355 7.57 6.32 11.60
CA PHE A 355 7.08 6.17 10.24
C PHE A 355 8.11 6.58 9.20
N LYS A 356 8.80 7.73 9.39
CA LYS A 356 9.94 8.13 8.54
C LYS A 356 11.00 7.02 8.48
N SER A 357 11.43 6.54 9.64
CA SER A 357 12.47 5.50 9.73
C SER A 357 12.03 4.21 9.05
N PHE A 358 10.77 3.81 9.21
CA PHE A 358 10.19 2.65 8.56
C PHE A 358 10.16 2.79 7.03
N ILE A 359 9.70 3.93 6.50
CA ILE A 359 9.68 4.17 5.06
C ILE A 359 11.10 4.11 4.47
N LEU A 360 12.08 4.74 5.09
CA LEU A 360 13.47 4.72 4.61
C LEU A 360 14.11 3.32 4.75
N PHE A 361 13.75 2.56 5.77
CA PHE A 361 14.13 1.16 5.90
C PHE A 361 13.65 0.34 4.69
N LEU A 362 12.38 0.50 4.28
CA LEU A 362 11.85 -0.20 3.10
C LEU A 362 12.63 0.16 1.83
N LEU A 363 12.99 1.44 1.66
CA LEU A 363 13.80 1.89 0.53
C LEU A 363 15.14 1.15 0.47
N THR A 364 15.82 1.07 1.61
CA THR A 364 17.15 0.46 1.73
C THR A 364 17.16 -1.00 1.28
N PHE A 365 16.10 -1.76 1.58
CA PHE A 365 16.05 -3.19 1.28
C PHE A 365 15.34 -3.53 -0.03
N PHE A 366 14.33 -2.74 -0.44
CA PHE A 366 13.62 -3.04 -1.67
C PHE A 366 14.31 -2.52 -2.93
N ILE A 367 15.22 -1.54 -2.85
CA ILE A 367 16.02 -1.14 -4.01
C ILE A 367 16.90 -2.29 -4.52
N PRO A 368 17.77 -2.93 -3.70
CA PRO A 368 18.59 -4.04 -4.21
C PRO A 368 17.76 -5.23 -4.65
N TRP A 369 16.67 -5.56 -3.95
CA TRP A 369 15.75 -6.61 -4.40
C TRP A 369 15.14 -6.28 -5.78
N SER A 370 14.63 -5.06 -5.97
CA SER A 370 14.08 -4.61 -7.26
C SER A 370 15.14 -4.62 -8.36
N ALA A 371 16.35 -4.14 -8.08
CA ALA A 371 17.43 -4.10 -9.05
C ALA A 371 17.78 -5.52 -9.55
N ILE A 372 17.94 -6.48 -8.64
CA ILE A 372 18.23 -7.87 -8.98
C ILE A 372 17.10 -8.47 -9.84
N ASN A 373 15.84 -8.31 -9.40
CA ASN A 373 14.68 -8.85 -10.10
C ASN A 373 14.53 -8.24 -11.51
N LEU A 374 14.62 -6.91 -11.63
CA LEU A 374 14.39 -6.22 -12.89
C LEU A 374 15.54 -6.46 -13.87
N VAL A 375 16.80 -6.47 -13.42
CA VAL A 375 17.95 -6.77 -14.27
C VAL A 375 17.88 -8.20 -14.78
N ASP A 376 17.59 -9.16 -13.90
CA ASP A 376 17.42 -10.55 -14.34
C ASP A 376 16.30 -10.67 -15.37
N TYR A 377 15.10 -10.17 -15.05
CA TYR A 377 13.93 -10.33 -15.92
C TYR A 377 14.08 -9.68 -17.30
N TYR A 378 14.58 -8.44 -17.36
CA TYR A 378 14.62 -7.67 -18.60
C TYR A 378 15.91 -7.85 -19.41
N PHE A 379 17.05 -8.10 -18.76
CA PHE A 379 18.35 -8.11 -19.43
C PHE A 379 18.99 -9.51 -19.51
N ILE A 380 18.87 -10.34 -18.48
CA ILE A 380 19.50 -11.66 -18.42
C ILE A 380 18.56 -12.72 -18.96
N SER A 381 17.45 -12.98 -18.27
CA SER A 381 16.49 -14.03 -18.60
C SER A 381 15.57 -13.68 -19.76
N LYS A 382 15.40 -12.38 -20.07
CA LYS A 382 14.49 -11.86 -21.10
C LYS A 382 13.09 -12.47 -21.04
N GLY A 383 12.58 -12.72 -19.83
CA GLY A 383 11.28 -13.35 -19.59
C GLY A 383 11.22 -14.86 -19.85
N LEU A 384 12.30 -15.50 -20.33
CA LEU A 384 12.31 -16.93 -20.73
C LEU A 384 12.36 -17.90 -19.52
N CYS A 385 12.89 -17.48 -18.37
CA CYS A 385 13.05 -18.35 -17.20
C CYS A 385 11.73 -18.76 -16.53
N CYS A 386 10.66 -18.04 -16.81
CA CYS A 386 9.39 -18.19 -16.11
C CYS A 386 8.49 -19.28 -16.69
N THR A 387 8.71 -19.68 -17.92
CA THR A 387 8.00 -20.82 -18.54
C THR A 387 8.34 -22.16 -17.88
N ASN A 388 9.52 -22.26 -17.26
CA ASN A 388 9.96 -23.49 -16.56
C ASN A 388 9.45 -23.60 -15.10
N LEU A 389 9.02 -22.49 -14.48
CA LEU A 389 8.42 -22.51 -13.14
C LEU A 389 6.96 -22.99 -13.14
N SER A 390 6.23 -22.73 -14.21
CA SER A 390 4.85 -23.20 -14.37
C SER A 390 4.75 -24.73 -14.56
N VAL A 391 5.87 -25.40 -14.84
CA VAL A 391 5.95 -26.86 -15.04
C VAL A 391 6.41 -27.58 -13.77
N LYS A 392 6.98 -26.87 -12.77
CA LYS A 392 7.53 -27.47 -11.54
C LYS A 392 6.85 -26.95 -10.24
N ALA A 393 5.83 -26.11 -10.35
CA ALA A 393 4.94 -25.71 -9.24
C ALA A 393 3.63 -26.49 -9.30
#